data_41cf5aeb2150d239537faff6f34da1aa
#
_entry.id   41cf5aeb2150d239537faff6f34da1aa
#
_cell.length_a   1.000
_cell.length_b   1.000
_cell.length_c   1.000
_cell.angle_alpha   90.00
_cell.angle_beta   90.00
_cell.angle_gamma   90.00
#
_symmetry.space_group_name_H-M   'P 1'
#
loop_
_entity.id
_entity.type
_entity.pdbx_description
1 polymer ?
#
loop_
_entity_poly.entity_id
_entity_poly.type
_entity_poly.pdbx_seq_one_letter_code
_entity_poly.pdbx_strand_id
1 'polypeptide(L)'
;MPGLLLAMMHVASAEEKDSIVTDRPDFVESSDVVGNGRFQAEMGLAIERTRRDANRTRTMSTPVLLRIGTGDAWELRVETDGRMVQHNDDVVQGTRQTERGWADVSIGTKWHVMDERDGSPSIGMLAHIDIDSGSSTLRGNGWRPSLRLVAEWDMPAGMSLGVMPGLALDKNPEGKRNWNGIFAAVLGKSLTEQTRAFVEIALPQIARARHGGTVATFDIGMAHLLSPRWQVDIAFYKGLNRNTADLTGTIGLSSKF
;
A
#
# COMPACT_ATOMS: atom_id res chain seq x y z
N MET A 1 21.03 -28.87 -34.27
CA MET A 1 21.15 -27.78 -33.29
C MET A 1 19.81 -27.47 -32.61
N PRO A 2 19.22 -28.38 -31.79
CA PRO A 2 18.00 -28.12 -31.02
C PRO A 2 18.25 -27.64 -29.55
N GLY A 3 19.50 -27.69 -29.07
CA GLY A 3 19.78 -27.38 -27.66
C GLY A 3 19.83 -25.88 -27.30
N LEU A 4 20.00 -24.97 -28.24
CA LEU A 4 20.15 -23.53 -27.96
C LEU A 4 18.79 -22.83 -27.73
N LEU A 5 17.72 -23.32 -28.41
CA LEU A 5 16.38 -22.74 -28.26
C LEU A 5 15.74 -23.10 -26.88
N LEU A 6 16.03 -24.32 -26.37
CA LEU A 6 15.50 -24.75 -25.06
C LEU A 6 16.16 -24.00 -23.87
N ALA A 7 17.46 -23.65 -23.99
CA ALA A 7 18.17 -22.87 -23.00
C ALA A 7 17.69 -21.42 -22.94
N MET A 8 17.34 -20.81 -24.08
CA MET A 8 16.78 -19.45 -24.11
C MET A 8 15.37 -19.37 -23.52
N MET A 9 14.52 -20.37 -23.70
CA MET A 9 13.19 -20.43 -23.08
C MET A 9 13.26 -20.57 -21.55
N HIS A 10 14.22 -21.34 -21.01
CA HIS A 10 14.39 -21.48 -19.57
C HIS A 10 14.97 -20.22 -18.89
N VAL A 11 15.85 -19.51 -19.58
CA VAL A 11 16.42 -18.24 -19.08
C VAL A 11 15.34 -17.16 -19.06
N ALA A 12 14.55 -17.01 -20.10
CA ALA A 12 13.44 -16.05 -20.15
C ALA A 12 12.38 -16.33 -19.08
N SER A 13 12.00 -17.60 -18.87
CA SER A 13 11.04 -17.99 -17.81
C SER A 13 11.59 -17.81 -16.39
N ALA A 14 12.90 -17.95 -16.17
CA ALA A 14 13.52 -17.70 -14.88
C ALA A 14 13.65 -16.20 -14.58
N GLU A 15 13.89 -15.39 -15.60
CA GLU A 15 14.01 -13.93 -15.49
C GLU A 15 12.63 -13.27 -15.24
N GLU A 16 11.58 -13.76 -15.87
CA GLU A 16 10.20 -13.32 -15.65
C GLU A 16 9.71 -13.62 -14.23
N LYS A 17 10.07 -14.79 -13.67
CA LYS A 17 9.76 -15.21 -12.31
C LYS A 17 10.50 -14.39 -11.22
N ASP A 18 11.58 -13.69 -11.55
CA ASP A 18 12.39 -12.89 -10.62
C ASP A 18 12.11 -11.38 -10.74
N SER A 19 11.17 -10.99 -11.61
CA SER A 19 10.74 -9.58 -11.71
C SER A 19 10.13 -9.07 -10.42
N ILE A 20 10.34 -7.78 -10.16
CA ILE A 20 9.76 -7.11 -9.00
C ILE A 20 8.24 -7.03 -9.14
N VAL A 21 7.53 -7.44 -8.09
CA VAL A 21 6.10 -7.19 -7.89
C VAL A 21 5.95 -6.34 -6.64
N THR A 22 5.47 -5.11 -6.82
CA THR A 22 5.37 -4.13 -5.73
C THR A 22 3.95 -4.08 -5.17
N ASP A 23 3.84 -3.64 -3.90
CA ASP A 23 2.56 -3.28 -3.27
C ASP A 23 2.25 -1.79 -3.44
N ARG A 24 3.16 -1.04 -4.06
CA ARG A 24 2.99 0.37 -4.42
C ARG A 24 2.61 0.54 -5.89
N PRO A 25 1.91 1.65 -6.27
CA PRO A 25 1.39 2.73 -5.40
C PRO A 25 -0.06 2.57 -4.98
N ASP A 26 -0.79 1.54 -5.47
CA ASP A 26 -2.19 1.27 -5.12
C ASP A 26 -2.33 0.82 -3.65
N PHE A 27 -3.54 0.93 -3.08
CA PHE A 27 -3.85 0.47 -1.73
C PHE A 27 -4.12 -1.05 -1.70
N VAL A 28 -4.68 -1.60 -2.80
CA VAL A 28 -4.76 -3.06 -2.98
C VAL A 28 -3.35 -3.59 -3.15
N GLU A 29 -2.90 -4.39 -2.20
CA GLU A 29 -1.59 -5.03 -2.25
C GLU A 29 -1.60 -6.21 -3.22
N SER A 30 -0.43 -6.61 -3.71
CA SER A 30 -0.30 -7.83 -4.50
C SER A 30 -0.53 -9.08 -3.65
N SER A 31 -1.10 -10.12 -4.26
CA SER A 31 -1.18 -11.47 -3.67
C SER A 31 0.18 -12.18 -3.61
N ASP A 32 1.18 -11.70 -4.37
CA ASP A 32 2.50 -12.31 -4.48
C ASP A 32 3.42 -11.97 -3.31
N VAL A 33 4.35 -12.88 -3.03
CA VAL A 33 5.46 -12.73 -2.10
C VAL A 33 6.77 -12.53 -2.85
N VAL A 34 7.77 -11.91 -2.20
CA VAL A 34 9.05 -11.59 -2.88
C VAL A 34 9.91 -12.80 -3.25
N GLY A 35 9.55 -14.00 -2.75
CA GLY A 35 10.27 -15.25 -2.99
C GLY A 35 11.35 -15.54 -1.96
N ASN A 36 11.70 -16.82 -1.83
CA ASN A 36 12.60 -17.31 -0.80
C ASN A 36 13.99 -16.67 -0.88
N GLY A 37 14.48 -16.15 0.26
CA GLY A 37 15.79 -15.51 0.37
C GLY A 37 15.91 -14.16 -0.35
N ARG A 38 14.83 -13.62 -0.90
CA ARG A 38 14.81 -12.31 -1.56
C ARG A 38 14.46 -11.21 -0.56
N PHE A 39 14.95 -10.03 -0.85
CA PHE A 39 14.65 -8.80 -0.12
C PHE A 39 14.12 -7.75 -1.10
N GLN A 40 13.08 -7.03 -0.71
CA GLN A 40 12.52 -5.92 -1.49
C GLN A 40 12.31 -4.71 -0.59
N ALA A 41 12.70 -3.55 -1.09
CA ALA A 41 12.47 -2.26 -0.45
C ALA A 41 11.61 -1.38 -1.36
N GLU A 42 10.53 -0.84 -0.81
CA GLU A 42 9.62 0.08 -1.49
C GLU A 42 9.59 1.37 -0.67
N MET A 43 9.96 2.47 -1.29
CA MET A 43 10.11 3.77 -0.62
C MET A 43 9.35 4.84 -1.40
N GLY A 44 8.91 5.87 -0.70
CA GLY A 44 8.21 6.97 -1.34
C GLY A 44 8.32 8.29 -0.62
N LEU A 45 7.78 9.31 -1.27
CA LEU A 45 7.46 10.61 -0.71
C LEU A 45 5.98 10.86 -0.95
N ALA A 46 5.23 11.17 0.11
CA ALA A 46 3.82 11.51 0.03
C ALA A 46 3.56 12.93 0.56
N ILE A 47 2.63 13.62 -0.08
CA ILE A 47 2.15 14.93 0.34
C ILE A 47 0.63 14.90 0.38
N GLU A 48 0.10 15.03 1.59
CA GLU A 48 -1.33 15.07 1.87
C GLU A 48 -1.78 16.50 2.15
N ARG A 49 -3.00 16.85 1.71
CA ARG A 49 -3.64 18.13 1.98
C ARG A 49 -5.06 17.89 2.45
N THR A 50 -5.41 18.58 3.54
CA THR A 50 -6.75 18.59 4.12
C THR A 50 -7.19 20.02 4.37
N ARG A 51 -8.45 20.35 4.02
CA ARG A 51 -9.09 21.61 4.37
C ARG A 51 -10.39 21.32 5.10
N ARG A 52 -10.51 21.86 6.30
CA ARG A 52 -11.72 21.72 7.12
C ARG A 52 -12.07 23.09 7.70
N ASP A 53 -13.08 23.72 7.14
CA ASP A 53 -13.52 25.05 7.53
C ASP A 53 -12.35 26.06 7.54
N ALA A 54 -11.93 26.55 8.70
CA ALA A 54 -10.81 27.47 8.87
C ALA A 54 -9.43 26.78 8.88
N ASN A 55 -9.37 25.45 9.06
CA ASN A 55 -8.13 24.74 9.23
C ASN A 55 -7.61 24.17 7.90
N ARG A 56 -6.31 24.33 7.66
CA ARG A 56 -5.59 23.71 6.55
C ARG A 56 -4.46 22.89 7.09
N THR A 57 -4.48 21.59 6.81
CA THR A 57 -3.39 20.69 7.18
C THR A 57 -2.64 20.24 5.93
N ARG A 58 -1.33 20.26 6.00
CA ARG A 58 -0.45 19.66 5.00
C ARG A 58 0.52 18.74 5.71
N THR A 59 0.49 17.46 5.34
CA THR A 59 1.41 16.44 5.85
C THR A 59 2.35 15.98 4.75
N MET A 60 3.63 15.89 5.03
CA MET A 60 4.64 15.23 4.21
C MET A 60 5.12 14.00 4.96
N SER A 61 5.22 12.87 4.28
CA SER A 61 5.73 11.60 4.84
C SER A 61 6.67 10.89 3.87
N THR A 62 7.49 9.99 4.42
CA THR A 62 8.44 9.17 3.67
C THR A 62 8.14 7.69 3.90
N PRO A 63 7.04 7.16 3.32
CA PRO A 63 6.65 5.77 3.51
C PRO A 63 7.73 4.80 3.04
N VAL A 64 7.92 3.74 3.81
CA VAL A 64 8.85 2.65 3.54
C VAL A 64 8.18 1.32 3.85
N LEU A 65 8.30 0.37 2.95
CA LEU A 65 7.95 -1.02 3.14
C LEU A 65 9.16 -1.89 2.82
N LEU A 66 9.57 -2.73 3.77
CA LEU A 66 10.60 -3.75 3.61
C LEU A 66 9.94 -5.12 3.60
N ARG A 67 10.26 -5.94 2.60
CA ARG A 67 9.71 -7.29 2.41
C ARG A 67 10.85 -8.28 2.36
N ILE A 68 10.77 -9.37 3.12
CA ILE A 68 11.78 -10.40 3.24
C ILE A 68 11.14 -11.76 3.00
N GLY A 69 11.49 -12.41 1.90
CA GLY A 69 11.01 -13.75 1.58
C GLY A 69 11.59 -14.79 2.51
N THR A 70 10.74 -15.48 3.25
CA THR A 70 11.10 -16.52 4.22
C THR A 70 10.77 -17.93 3.75
N GLY A 71 10.22 -18.04 2.54
CA GLY A 71 9.86 -19.28 1.86
C GLY A 71 9.22 -18.96 0.52
N ASP A 72 8.80 -19.99 -0.22
CA ASP A 72 8.20 -19.81 -1.55
C ASP A 72 6.80 -19.15 -1.48
N ALA A 73 6.12 -19.27 -0.35
CA ALA A 73 4.78 -18.75 -0.16
C ALA A 73 4.68 -17.72 0.99
N TRP A 74 5.79 -17.34 1.64
CA TRP A 74 5.77 -16.47 2.81
C TRP A 74 6.78 -15.35 2.76
N GLU A 75 6.37 -14.17 3.26
CA GLU A 75 7.28 -13.06 3.51
C GLU A 75 7.01 -12.40 4.86
N LEU A 76 8.05 -11.86 5.46
CA LEU A 76 7.97 -10.90 6.57
C LEU A 76 7.97 -9.48 6.02
N ARG A 77 7.29 -8.58 6.73
CA ARG A 77 7.08 -7.20 6.33
C ARG A 77 7.36 -6.26 7.50
N VAL A 78 8.00 -5.14 7.19
CA VAL A 78 8.14 -4.01 8.10
C VAL A 78 7.77 -2.75 7.33
N GLU A 79 6.78 -2.03 7.78
CA GLU A 79 6.31 -0.81 7.11
C GLU A 79 6.17 0.36 8.07
N THR A 80 6.27 1.57 7.55
CA THR A 80 6.07 2.82 8.27
C THR A 80 5.82 3.96 7.29
N ASP A 81 5.05 4.97 7.68
CA ASP A 81 4.98 6.25 6.95
C ASP A 81 6.26 7.10 7.14
N GLY A 82 7.21 6.61 7.95
CA GLY A 82 8.55 7.14 8.11
C GLY A 82 8.57 8.50 8.79
N ARG A 83 9.41 9.40 8.26
CA ARG A 83 9.47 10.74 8.78
C ARG A 83 8.26 11.55 8.34
N MET A 84 7.60 12.20 9.28
CA MET A 84 6.44 13.05 9.04
C MET A 84 6.72 14.51 9.42
N VAL A 85 6.23 15.43 8.59
CA VAL A 85 6.17 16.87 8.87
C VAL A 85 4.76 17.35 8.57
N GLN A 86 4.06 17.81 9.60
CA GLN A 86 2.69 18.30 9.51
C GLN A 86 2.65 19.81 9.79
N HIS A 87 2.05 20.56 8.89
CA HIS A 87 1.75 21.97 9.05
C HIS A 87 0.24 22.14 9.22
N ASN A 88 -0.16 22.76 10.32
CA ASN A 88 -1.55 23.10 10.64
C ASN A 88 -1.69 24.63 10.64
N ASP A 89 -2.44 25.15 9.71
CA ASP A 89 -2.74 26.59 9.56
C ASP A 89 -4.18 26.85 9.98
N ASP A 90 -4.40 27.65 11.03
CA ASP A 90 -5.71 28.25 11.32
C ASP A 90 -5.81 29.60 10.59
N VAL A 91 -6.64 29.63 9.55
CA VAL A 91 -6.78 30.81 8.66
C VAL A 91 -7.48 31.98 9.37
N VAL A 92 -8.35 31.70 10.36
CA VAL A 92 -9.10 32.73 11.12
C VAL A 92 -8.20 33.39 12.16
N GLN A 93 -7.43 32.60 12.89
CA GLN A 93 -6.52 33.09 13.92
C GLN A 93 -5.17 33.53 13.36
N GLY A 94 -4.85 33.20 12.10
CA GLY A 94 -3.57 33.50 11.46
C GLY A 94 -2.39 32.74 12.12
N THR A 95 -2.67 31.62 12.79
CA THR A 95 -1.64 30.84 13.49
C THR A 95 -1.19 29.66 12.64
N ARG A 96 0.11 29.34 12.74
CA ARG A 96 0.70 28.17 12.13
C ARG A 96 1.40 27.32 13.19
N GLN A 97 1.08 26.04 13.22
CA GLN A 97 1.76 25.05 14.04
C GLN A 97 2.46 24.05 13.12
N THR A 98 3.67 23.63 13.51
CA THR A 98 4.42 22.62 12.76
C THR A 98 4.83 21.50 13.71
N GLU A 99 4.39 20.28 13.39
CA GLU A 99 4.77 19.06 14.09
C GLU A 99 5.72 18.25 13.22
N ARG A 100 6.71 17.63 13.85
CA ARG A 100 7.72 16.80 13.16
C ARG A 100 8.02 15.58 14.01
N GLY A 101 8.13 14.44 13.35
CA GLY A 101 8.42 13.20 14.07
C GLY A 101 8.50 12.02 13.13
N TRP A 102 8.33 10.84 13.72
CA TRP A 102 8.28 9.56 13.03
C TRP A 102 6.90 8.94 13.21
N ALA A 103 6.41 8.30 12.17
CA ALA A 103 5.21 7.48 12.23
C ALA A 103 5.46 6.18 12.99
N ASP A 104 4.37 5.48 13.30
CA ASP A 104 4.44 4.13 13.86
C ASP A 104 5.09 3.16 12.90
N VAL A 105 5.63 2.08 13.46
CA VAL A 105 6.11 0.92 12.69
C VAL A 105 5.05 -0.17 12.75
N SER A 106 4.78 -0.77 11.60
CA SER A 106 3.98 -1.98 11.45
C SER A 106 4.88 -3.17 11.16
N ILE A 107 4.60 -4.30 11.80
CA ILE A 107 5.25 -5.58 11.53
C ILE A 107 4.17 -6.53 11.02
N GLY A 108 4.46 -7.22 9.95
CA GLY A 108 3.49 -8.10 9.30
C GLY A 108 4.10 -9.30 8.62
N THR A 109 3.20 -10.10 8.06
CA THR A 109 3.53 -11.22 7.19
C THR A 109 2.50 -11.29 6.07
N LYS A 110 2.93 -11.74 4.91
CA LYS A 110 2.07 -12.10 3.79
C LYS A 110 2.25 -13.60 3.48
N TRP A 111 1.14 -14.25 3.22
CA TRP A 111 1.07 -15.62 2.76
C TRP A 111 0.41 -15.66 1.38
N HIS A 112 1.13 -16.11 0.37
CA HIS A 112 0.59 -16.45 -0.93
C HIS A 112 -0.13 -17.80 -0.82
N VAL A 113 -1.45 -17.79 -0.98
CA VAL A 113 -2.31 -18.97 -0.72
C VAL A 113 -2.43 -19.83 -1.96
N MET A 114 -2.62 -19.22 -3.13
CA MET A 114 -2.81 -19.90 -4.41
C MET A 114 -2.60 -18.98 -5.60
N ASP A 115 -2.08 -19.53 -6.67
CA ASP A 115 -1.98 -18.88 -7.98
C ASP A 115 -3.34 -18.81 -8.67
N GLU A 116 -3.48 -17.85 -9.60
CA GLU A 116 -4.62 -17.79 -10.50
C GLU A 116 -4.68 -19.07 -11.38
N ARG A 117 -5.87 -19.65 -11.44
CA ARG A 117 -6.13 -20.82 -12.27
C ARG A 117 -7.59 -20.88 -12.70
N ASP A 118 -7.83 -21.13 -13.99
CA ASP A 118 -9.16 -21.45 -14.55
C ASP A 118 -10.25 -20.41 -14.18
N GLY A 119 -9.86 -19.12 -14.12
CA GLY A 119 -10.74 -18.02 -13.73
C GLY A 119 -10.92 -17.84 -12.20
N SER A 120 -10.29 -18.69 -11.38
CA SER A 120 -10.15 -18.43 -9.95
C SER A 120 -9.04 -17.40 -9.71
N PRO A 121 -9.17 -16.51 -8.73
CA PRO A 121 -8.15 -15.50 -8.48
C PRO A 121 -6.85 -16.06 -7.93
N SER A 122 -5.75 -15.35 -8.11
CA SER A 122 -4.62 -15.44 -7.21
C SER A 122 -5.01 -14.89 -5.84
N ILE A 123 -4.62 -15.56 -4.75
CA ILE A 123 -5.02 -15.19 -3.39
C ILE A 123 -3.81 -15.02 -2.49
N GLY A 124 -3.77 -13.89 -1.79
CA GLY A 124 -2.85 -13.59 -0.70
C GLY A 124 -3.57 -13.26 0.60
N MET A 125 -2.94 -13.56 1.73
CA MET A 125 -3.39 -13.14 3.07
C MET A 125 -2.30 -12.34 3.75
N LEU A 126 -2.70 -11.22 4.39
CA LEU A 126 -1.79 -10.36 5.13
C LEU A 126 -2.26 -10.20 6.56
N ALA A 127 -1.33 -10.30 7.49
CA ALA A 127 -1.54 -10.00 8.89
C ALA A 127 -0.50 -8.97 9.33
N HIS A 128 -0.94 -7.88 9.98
CA HIS A 128 -0.08 -6.81 10.47
C HIS A 128 -0.42 -6.44 11.91
N ILE A 129 0.55 -5.89 12.60
CA ILE A 129 0.39 -5.24 13.90
C ILE A 129 1.13 -3.91 13.85
N ASP A 130 0.38 -2.80 13.90
CA ASP A 130 0.96 -1.48 14.10
C ASP A 130 1.32 -1.32 15.58
N ILE A 131 2.53 -0.84 15.83
CA ILE A 131 3.08 -0.61 17.17
C ILE A 131 3.15 0.89 17.39
N ASP A 132 2.68 1.40 18.54
CA ASP A 132 2.72 2.81 18.92
C ASP A 132 4.16 3.30 19.20
N SER A 133 5.05 3.07 18.25
CA SER A 133 6.50 3.37 18.31
C SER A 133 6.85 4.77 17.83
N GLY A 134 5.92 5.46 17.22
CA GLY A 134 6.11 6.78 16.64
C GLY A 134 6.30 7.89 17.68
N SER A 135 6.53 9.10 17.17
CA SER A 135 6.63 10.30 18.01
C SER A 135 5.29 10.61 18.69
N SER A 136 5.32 11.13 19.91
CA SER A 136 4.15 11.31 20.78
C SER A 136 2.96 12.05 20.15
N THR A 137 3.21 12.96 19.22
CA THR A 137 2.19 13.74 18.51
C THR A 137 1.64 13.06 17.24
N LEU A 138 2.32 11.99 16.76
CA LEU A 138 2.02 11.35 15.46
C LEU A 138 1.70 9.87 15.58
N ARG A 139 1.93 9.27 16.74
CA ARG A 139 1.67 7.84 16.99
C ARG A 139 0.19 7.55 17.23
N GLY A 140 -0.23 6.36 16.89
CA GLY A 140 -1.54 5.82 17.25
C GLY A 140 -1.61 5.36 18.71
N ASN A 141 -2.73 4.75 19.09
CA ASN A 141 -3.02 4.33 20.45
C ASN A 141 -2.82 2.81 20.64
N GLY A 142 -1.64 2.41 21.07
CA GLY A 142 -1.32 1.01 21.38
C GLY A 142 -1.26 0.13 20.11
N TRP A 143 -1.30 -1.15 20.30
CA TRP A 143 -1.18 -2.15 19.23
C TRP A 143 -2.49 -2.28 18.47
N ARG A 144 -2.42 -2.22 17.14
CA ARG A 144 -3.55 -2.24 16.21
C ARG A 144 -3.36 -3.35 15.18
N PRO A 145 -3.80 -4.58 15.49
CA PRO A 145 -3.72 -5.69 14.54
C PRO A 145 -4.73 -5.53 13.40
N SER A 146 -4.33 -5.99 12.21
CA SER A 146 -5.19 -6.07 11.04
C SER A 146 -4.98 -7.38 10.28
N LEU A 147 -6.02 -7.79 9.54
CA LEU A 147 -6.02 -8.93 8.65
C LEU A 147 -6.66 -8.51 7.34
N ARG A 148 -6.02 -8.81 6.21
CA ARG A 148 -6.50 -8.52 4.85
C ARG A 148 -6.43 -9.78 4.01
N LEU A 149 -7.36 -9.93 3.09
CA LEU A 149 -7.35 -10.94 2.03
C LEU A 149 -7.23 -10.20 0.70
N VAL A 150 -6.30 -10.62 -0.14
CA VAL A 150 -6.17 -10.09 -1.51
C VAL A 150 -6.62 -11.16 -2.49
N ALA A 151 -7.42 -10.76 -3.46
CA ALA A 151 -7.81 -11.61 -4.58
C ALA A 151 -7.58 -10.83 -5.88
N GLU A 152 -6.79 -11.41 -6.80
CA GLU A 152 -6.41 -10.77 -8.06
C GLU A 152 -6.77 -11.67 -9.25
N TRP A 153 -7.24 -11.04 -10.31
CA TRP A 153 -7.57 -11.68 -11.59
C TRP A 153 -6.88 -10.98 -12.73
N ASP A 154 -6.25 -11.75 -13.58
CA ASP A 154 -5.85 -11.30 -14.90
C ASP A 154 -7.04 -11.33 -15.86
N MET A 155 -7.26 -10.25 -16.58
CA MET A 155 -8.38 -10.10 -17.49
C MET A 155 -7.88 -9.91 -18.93
N PRO A 156 -8.74 -10.19 -19.93
CA PRO A 156 -8.39 -9.97 -21.34
C PRO A 156 -7.90 -8.54 -21.58
N ALA A 157 -7.13 -8.39 -22.67
CA ALA A 157 -6.58 -7.12 -23.14
C ALA A 157 -5.59 -6.44 -22.16
N GLY A 158 -4.88 -7.21 -21.32
CA GLY A 158 -3.90 -6.69 -20.36
C GLY A 158 -4.52 -5.85 -19.25
N MET A 159 -5.75 -6.16 -18.85
CA MET A 159 -6.39 -5.61 -17.67
C MET A 159 -6.18 -6.54 -16.47
N SER A 160 -6.30 -6.01 -15.27
CA SER A 160 -6.31 -6.78 -14.03
C SER A 160 -7.35 -6.22 -13.06
N LEU A 161 -7.90 -7.07 -12.22
CA LEU A 161 -8.79 -6.68 -11.13
C LEU A 161 -8.21 -7.19 -9.83
N GLY A 162 -8.04 -6.31 -8.85
CA GLY A 162 -7.68 -6.67 -7.48
C GLY A 162 -8.77 -6.24 -6.50
N VAL A 163 -9.05 -7.08 -5.50
CA VAL A 163 -10.02 -6.77 -4.42
C VAL A 163 -9.40 -7.16 -3.09
N MET A 164 -9.48 -6.27 -2.11
CA MET A 164 -8.87 -6.47 -0.79
C MET A 164 -9.85 -6.13 0.34
N PRO A 165 -10.69 -7.08 0.80
CA PRO A 165 -11.41 -6.97 2.06
C PRO A 165 -10.49 -7.20 3.25
N GLY A 166 -10.80 -6.57 4.40
CA GLY A 166 -10.05 -6.78 5.62
C GLY A 166 -10.75 -6.25 6.86
N LEU A 167 -10.12 -6.50 8.01
CA LEU A 167 -10.54 -6.04 9.32
C LEU A 167 -9.34 -5.51 10.10
N ALA A 168 -9.54 -4.44 10.84
CA ALA A 168 -8.58 -3.90 11.79
C ALA A 168 -9.21 -3.74 13.17
N LEU A 169 -8.42 -3.99 14.20
CA LEU A 169 -8.80 -3.73 15.59
C LEU A 169 -8.05 -2.47 16.05
N ASP A 170 -8.74 -1.38 16.07
CA ASP A 170 -8.20 -0.08 16.45
C ASP A 170 -8.55 0.28 17.91
N LYS A 171 -7.92 1.33 18.42
CA LYS A 171 -8.09 1.83 19.77
C LYS A 171 -8.35 3.34 19.71
N ASN A 172 -9.53 3.76 20.18
CA ASN A 172 -9.90 5.16 20.21
C ASN A 172 -9.11 5.94 21.29
N PRO A 173 -9.17 7.29 21.30
CA PRO A 173 -8.47 8.11 22.29
C PRO A 173 -8.82 7.78 23.76
N GLU A 174 -10.04 7.28 24.03
CA GLU A 174 -10.48 6.83 25.35
C GLU A 174 -9.96 5.43 25.72
N GLY A 175 -9.15 4.83 24.88
CA GLY A 175 -8.54 3.52 25.10
C GLY A 175 -9.46 2.32 24.83
N LYS A 176 -10.66 2.53 24.28
CA LYS A 176 -11.60 1.46 23.93
C LYS A 176 -11.27 0.89 22.55
N ARG A 177 -11.26 -0.43 22.43
CA ARG A 177 -11.05 -1.13 21.17
C ARG A 177 -12.34 -1.16 20.35
N ASN A 178 -12.20 -1.02 19.02
CA ASN A 178 -13.28 -1.13 18.05
C ASN A 178 -12.78 -1.81 16.77
N TRP A 179 -13.67 -2.62 16.17
CA TRP A 179 -13.43 -3.19 14.87
C TRP A 179 -13.78 -2.20 13.77
N ASN A 180 -12.88 -2.09 12.80
CA ASN A 180 -13.07 -1.33 11.57
C ASN A 180 -12.96 -2.30 10.39
N GLY A 181 -13.79 -2.11 9.37
CA GLY A 181 -13.63 -2.79 8.10
C GLY A 181 -12.55 -2.12 7.27
N ILE A 182 -11.96 -2.89 6.36
CA ILE A 182 -11.08 -2.44 5.28
C ILE A 182 -11.66 -2.98 3.99
N PHE A 183 -11.66 -2.20 2.92
CA PHE A 183 -12.03 -2.67 1.60
C PHE A 183 -11.36 -1.82 0.53
N ALA A 184 -10.87 -2.46 -0.52
CA ALA A 184 -10.46 -1.75 -1.73
C ALA A 184 -10.72 -2.61 -2.96
N ALA A 185 -10.83 -1.94 -4.12
CA ALA A 185 -10.93 -2.58 -5.42
C ALA A 185 -10.19 -1.73 -6.45
N VAL A 186 -9.23 -2.34 -7.14
CA VAL A 186 -8.36 -1.73 -8.15
C VAL A 186 -8.60 -2.37 -9.50
N LEU A 187 -8.68 -1.54 -10.53
CA LEU A 187 -8.67 -1.95 -11.94
C LEU A 187 -7.37 -1.47 -12.57
N GLY A 188 -6.51 -2.41 -12.92
CA GLY A 188 -5.23 -2.18 -13.58
C GLY A 188 -5.32 -2.32 -15.09
N LYS A 189 -4.40 -1.67 -15.80
CA LYS A 189 -4.20 -1.75 -17.24
C LYS A 189 -2.73 -1.70 -17.59
N SER A 190 -2.20 -2.75 -18.19
CA SER A 190 -0.89 -2.74 -18.82
C SER A 190 -0.94 -1.88 -20.09
N LEU A 191 -0.25 -0.74 -20.07
CA LEU A 191 -0.12 0.17 -21.22
C LEU A 191 1.00 -0.30 -22.15
N THR A 192 2.07 -0.84 -21.55
CA THR A 192 3.20 -1.50 -22.21
C THR A 192 3.64 -2.68 -21.33
N GLU A 193 4.62 -3.47 -21.75
CA GLU A 193 5.23 -4.53 -20.93
C GLU A 193 5.87 -3.98 -19.62
N GLN A 194 6.22 -2.71 -19.60
CA GLN A 194 6.92 -2.07 -18.47
C GLN A 194 6.03 -1.08 -17.71
N THR A 195 4.87 -0.69 -18.25
CA THR A 195 4.06 0.38 -17.66
C THR A 195 2.65 -0.10 -17.40
N ARG A 196 2.24 -0.04 -16.14
CA ARG A 196 0.87 -0.29 -15.67
C ARG A 196 0.26 1.04 -15.18
N ALA A 197 -0.97 1.33 -15.58
CA ALA A 197 -1.81 2.36 -14.96
C ALA A 197 -2.96 1.70 -14.20
N PHE A 198 -3.56 2.41 -13.24
CA PHE A 198 -4.69 1.90 -12.47
C PHE A 198 -5.65 3.01 -12.06
N VAL A 199 -6.86 2.58 -11.75
CA VAL A 199 -7.86 3.34 -10.97
C VAL A 199 -8.35 2.46 -9.82
N GLU A 200 -8.61 3.08 -8.67
CA GLU A 200 -8.95 2.35 -7.45
C GLU A 200 -10.00 3.10 -6.64
N ILE A 201 -10.81 2.35 -5.91
CA ILE A 201 -11.58 2.84 -4.77
C ILE A 201 -11.05 2.17 -3.53
N ALA A 202 -10.55 2.95 -2.57
CA ALA A 202 -10.02 2.44 -1.32
C ALA A 202 -10.81 2.98 -0.12
N LEU A 203 -11.12 2.08 0.80
CA LEU A 203 -11.72 2.36 2.10
C LEU A 203 -10.81 1.76 3.18
N PRO A 204 -9.68 2.40 3.49
CA PRO A 204 -8.74 1.89 4.49
C PRO A 204 -9.35 1.81 5.89
N GLN A 205 -10.43 2.54 6.14
CA GLN A 205 -11.19 2.46 7.39
C GLN A 205 -12.69 2.57 7.10
N ILE A 206 -13.44 1.55 7.46
CA ILE A 206 -14.91 1.55 7.46
C ILE A 206 -15.36 1.51 8.92
N ALA A 207 -15.74 2.66 9.46
CA ALA A 207 -16.07 2.81 10.87
C ALA A 207 -17.28 3.71 11.09
N ARG A 208 -17.91 3.60 12.26
CA ARG A 208 -18.95 4.54 12.68
C ARG A 208 -18.34 5.91 13.01
N ALA A 209 -19.11 6.99 12.91
CA ALA A 209 -18.65 8.35 13.18
C ALA A 209 -17.97 8.51 14.57
N ARG A 210 -18.49 7.85 15.60
CA ARG A 210 -17.88 7.84 16.95
C ARG A 210 -16.54 7.13 17.05
N HIS A 211 -16.10 6.43 15.98
CA HIS A 211 -14.85 5.69 15.87
C HIS A 211 -13.97 6.26 14.75
N GLY A 212 -14.09 7.57 14.46
CA GLY A 212 -13.34 8.26 13.42
C GLY A 212 -14.05 8.33 12.06
N GLY A 213 -15.14 7.57 11.87
CA GLY A 213 -15.89 7.54 10.60
C GLY A 213 -15.16 6.77 9.50
N THR A 214 -15.82 6.68 8.35
CA THR A 214 -15.25 6.01 7.17
C THR A 214 -14.28 6.93 6.45
N VAL A 215 -13.08 6.43 6.15
CA VAL A 215 -12.10 7.03 5.23
C VAL A 215 -12.29 6.38 3.86
N ALA A 216 -12.40 7.18 2.80
CA ALA A 216 -12.62 6.68 1.44
C ALA A 216 -11.94 7.57 0.42
N THR A 217 -11.23 6.95 -0.54
CA THR A 217 -10.55 7.64 -1.64
C THR A 217 -10.93 7.04 -2.99
N PHE A 218 -10.80 7.87 -4.01
CA PHE A 218 -10.67 7.45 -5.41
C PHE A 218 -9.26 7.75 -5.85
N ASP A 219 -8.58 6.73 -6.35
CA ASP A 219 -7.15 6.77 -6.61
C ASP A 219 -6.87 6.51 -8.08
N ILE A 220 -5.83 7.16 -8.59
CA ILE A 220 -5.32 6.99 -9.94
C ILE A 220 -3.80 7.02 -9.88
N GLY A 221 -3.16 6.11 -10.60
CA GLY A 221 -1.70 6.09 -10.63
C GLY A 221 -1.12 5.28 -11.75
N MET A 222 0.20 5.23 -11.75
CA MET A 222 1.00 4.52 -12.72
C MET A 222 2.28 4.01 -12.08
N ALA A 223 2.69 2.81 -12.49
CA ALA A 223 3.97 2.20 -12.16
C ALA A 223 4.75 1.89 -13.45
N HIS A 224 6.06 2.07 -13.42
CA HIS A 224 6.95 1.83 -14.56
C HIS A 224 8.19 1.06 -14.12
N LEU A 225 8.43 -0.09 -14.73
CA LEU A 225 9.63 -0.90 -14.55
C LEU A 225 10.81 -0.25 -15.28
N LEU A 226 11.81 0.18 -14.54
CA LEU A 226 13.10 0.64 -15.07
C LEU A 226 13.98 -0.55 -15.48
N SER A 227 13.80 -1.67 -14.80
CA SER A 227 14.43 -2.97 -15.05
C SER A 227 13.61 -4.05 -14.35
N PRO A 228 13.89 -5.36 -14.54
CA PRO A 228 13.21 -6.42 -13.80
C PRO A 228 13.27 -6.29 -12.26
N ARG A 229 14.21 -5.49 -11.72
CA ARG A 229 14.42 -5.33 -10.29
C ARG A 229 14.16 -3.92 -9.76
N TRP A 230 13.79 -2.96 -10.61
CA TRP A 230 13.56 -1.58 -10.22
C TRP A 230 12.28 -1.04 -10.82
N GLN A 231 11.45 -0.42 -9.97
CA GLN A 231 10.22 0.25 -10.38
C GLN A 231 10.16 1.67 -9.81
N VAL A 232 9.63 2.58 -10.60
CA VAL A 232 9.19 3.90 -10.15
C VAL A 232 7.68 3.98 -10.25
N ASP A 233 7.05 4.75 -9.37
CA ASP A 233 5.60 4.93 -9.34
C ASP A 233 5.20 6.36 -9.01
N ILE A 234 3.97 6.71 -9.41
CA ILE A 234 3.29 7.96 -9.06
C ILE A 234 1.79 7.69 -8.89
N ALA A 235 1.17 8.28 -7.87
CA ALA A 235 -0.28 8.22 -7.71
C ALA A 235 -0.85 9.47 -7.05
N PHE A 236 -2.16 9.67 -7.24
CA PHE A 236 -2.98 10.69 -6.61
C PHE A 236 -4.21 10.04 -6.01
N TYR A 237 -4.52 10.40 -4.76
CA TYR A 237 -5.66 9.90 -4.00
C TYR A 237 -6.57 11.06 -3.68
N LYS A 238 -7.81 11.01 -4.16
CA LYS A 238 -8.85 12.03 -3.94
C LYS A 238 -9.81 11.56 -2.86
N GLY A 239 -9.89 12.30 -1.76
CA GLY A 239 -10.85 12.03 -0.70
C GLY A 239 -12.29 12.14 -1.16
N LEU A 240 -13.12 11.16 -0.80
CA LEU A 240 -14.53 11.08 -1.19
C LEU A 240 -15.48 11.58 -0.10
N ASN A 241 -14.97 11.85 1.11
CA ASN A 241 -15.79 12.32 2.22
C ASN A 241 -14.99 13.25 3.17
N ARG A 242 -15.66 13.82 4.18
CA ARG A 242 -15.04 14.79 5.10
C ARG A 242 -14.03 14.17 6.09
N ASN A 243 -14.02 12.86 6.28
CA ASN A 243 -13.08 12.19 7.18
C ASN A 243 -11.75 11.86 6.48
N THR A 244 -11.71 12.04 5.16
CA THR A 244 -10.56 11.70 4.31
C THR A 244 -9.82 12.97 3.89
N ALA A 245 -8.51 12.92 3.76
CA ALA A 245 -7.74 14.01 3.17
C ALA A 245 -8.29 14.40 1.79
N ASP A 246 -8.27 15.69 1.47
CA ASP A 246 -8.86 16.15 0.21
C ASP A 246 -8.10 15.65 -1.01
N LEU A 247 -6.76 15.61 -0.89
CA LEU A 247 -5.87 15.16 -1.95
C LEU A 247 -4.53 14.71 -1.36
N THR A 248 -4.08 13.55 -1.79
CA THR A 248 -2.72 13.07 -1.55
C THR A 248 -2.02 12.79 -2.89
N GLY A 249 -0.77 13.17 -3.02
CA GLY A 249 0.10 12.79 -4.12
C GLY A 249 1.30 12.04 -3.60
N THR A 250 1.72 10.97 -4.29
CA THR A 250 2.89 10.18 -3.93
C THR A 250 3.74 9.88 -5.16
N ILE A 251 5.05 9.78 -4.92
CA ILE A 251 6.03 9.21 -5.85
C ILE A 251 6.83 8.15 -5.12
N GLY A 252 7.24 7.11 -5.81
CA GLY A 252 7.98 6.01 -5.20
C GLY A 252 9.06 5.41 -6.07
N LEU A 253 9.95 4.69 -5.39
CA LEU A 253 11.00 3.88 -5.95
C LEU A 253 11.06 2.56 -5.20
N SER A 254 11.03 1.47 -5.92
CA SER A 254 11.07 0.11 -5.37
C SER A 254 12.22 -0.68 -5.99
N SER A 255 12.84 -1.53 -5.17
CA SER A 255 13.95 -2.39 -5.63
C SER A 255 13.90 -3.76 -4.97
N LYS A 256 14.21 -4.81 -5.75
CA LYS A 256 14.32 -6.21 -5.33
C LYS A 256 15.76 -6.70 -5.47
N PHE A 257 16.24 -7.43 -4.45
CA PHE A 257 17.61 -7.93 -4.33
C PHE A 257 17.66 -9.44 -4.17
#